data_bfac21e3d3d2cb85fb1b733de19d5a34
#
_entry.id   bfac21e3d3d2cb85fb1b733de19d5a34
#
_cell.length_a   1.000
_cell.length_b   1.000
_cell.length_c   1.000
_cell.angle_alpha   90.00
_cell.angle_beta   90.00
_cell.angle_gamma   90.00
#
_symmetry.space_group_name_H-M   'P 1'
#
loop_
_entity.id
_entity.type
_entity.pdbx_description
1 polymer ?
#
loop_
_entity_poly.entity_id
_entity_poly.type
_entity_poly.pdbx_seq_one_letter_code
_entity_poly.pdbx_strand_id
1 'polypeptide(L)'
;SPSEVYELIQKRVSGLSRLRKLLGDKQIKYKQFGGNEIFLKDDFEKLHNSLAKIDDINKLIEPLFNDKVFKLNKNKFNFQNTLDELIFNKFEGQIDTGEMMDALLNKAYKSNIRIINNVSVESYEDIGPSVKVNTNQFTISCNKLFIATNGFSESIIQEKVVPARAQVLITKPIKNLKVIGTFHFQQGYYYFRNIDDRILLGGGRNLDFHIENTNQFGVTDTIQSKLEQLLTDVILPQSNFEIEQRWSGIMGIGNKKTTITKQLSNNVYCGVRLGGMGVAIGTNIGSELANLI
;
A
#
# COMPACT_ATOMS: atom_id res chain seq x y z
N SER A 1 14.37 -1.36 -16.51
CA SER A 1 14.18 -2.11 -17.77
C SER A 1 12.70 -2.50 -17.95
N PRO A 2 12.21 -2.77 -19.16
CA PRO A 2 10.86 -3.28 -19.38
C PRO A 2 10.57 -4.58 -18.61
N SER A 3 11.54 -5.48 -18.51
CA SER A 3 11.43 -6.72 -17.74
C SER A 3 11.14 -6.45 -16.26
N GLU A 4 11.85 -5.51 -15.64
CA GLU A 4 11.62 -5.15 -14.22
C GLU A 4 10.21 -4.56 -14.01
N VAL A 5 9.72 -3.77 -14.97
CA VAL A 5 8.35 -3.23 -14.93
C VAL A 5 7.33 -4.35 -15.03
N TYR A 6 7.52 -5.28 -15.97
CA TYR A 6 6.65 -6.44 -16.15
C TYR A 6 6.59 -7.30 -14.87
N GLU A 7 7.74 -7.68 -14.33
CA GLU A 7 7.85 -8.48 -13.10
C GLU A 7 7.19 -7.80 -11.90
N LEU A 8 7.37 -6.49 -11.76
CA LEU A 8 6.76 -5.72 -10.68
C LEU A 8 5.22 -5.73 -10.78
N ILE A 9 4.68 -5.55 -12.00
CA ILE A 9 3.24 -5.58 -12.24
C ILE A 9 2.70 -7.00 -12.04
N GLN A 10 3.38 -8.02 -12.58
CA GLN A 10 3.01 -9.42 -12.40
C GLN A 10 2.91 -9.82 -10.92
N LYS A 11 3.87 -9.41 -10.09
CA LYS A 11 3.84 -9.65 -8.64
C LYS A 11 2.61 -9.02 -7.98
N ARG A 12 2.24 -7.80 -8.37
CA ARG A 12 1.05 -7.12 -7.85
C ARG A 12 -0.24 -7.81 -8.27
N VAL A 13 -0.36 -8.16 -9.54
CA VAL A 13 -1.55 -8.84 -10.09
C VAL A 13 -1.73 -10.21 -9.45
N SER A 14 -0.66 -11.01 -9.39
CA SER A 14 -0.72 -12.36 -8.82
C SER A 14 -0.98 -12.33 -7.31
N GLY A 15 -0.38 -11.40 -6.58
CA GLY A 15 -0.59 -11.27 -5.13
C GLY A 15 -2.01 -10.82 -4.79
N LEU A 16 -2.55 -9.83 -5.51
CA LEU A 16 -3.95 -9.42 -5.33
C LEU A 16 -4.92 -10.55 -5.70
N SER A 17 -4.67 -11.27 -6.80
CA SER A 17 -5.48 -12.42 -7.20
C SER A 17 -5.48 -13.51 -6.12
N ARG A 18 -4.30 -13.79 -5.54
CA ARG A 18 -4.15 -14.75 -4.43
C ARG A 18 -4.91 -14.28 -3.19
N LEU A 19 -4.81 -13.01 -2.81
CA LEU A 19 -5.54 -12.45 -1.67
C LEU A 19 -7.07 -12.61 -1.85
N ARG A 20 -7.59 -12.22 -3.03
CA ARG A 20 -9.01 -12.34 -3.37
C ARG A 20 -9.49 -13.79 -3.35
N LYS A 21 -8.70 -14.71 -3.89
CA LYS A 21 -8.99 -16.15 -3.86
C LYS A 21 -8.96 -16.71 -2.43
N LEU A 22 -8.04 -16.23 -1.59
CA LEU A 22 -7.85 -16.67 -0.21
C LEU A 22 -8.99 -16.25 0.70
N LEU A 23 -9.47 -15.01 0.55
CA LEU A 23 -10.44 -14.40 1.46
C LEU A 23 -11.85 -14.27 0.88
N GLY A 24 -11.95 -14.13 -0.46
CA GLY A 24 -13.21 -13.90 -1.18
C GLY A 24 -13.53 -12.41 -1.31
N ASP A 25 -13.93 -12.00 -2.52
CA ASP A 25 -14.22 -10.60 -2.87
C ASP A 25 -15.31 -9.99 -1.98
N LYS A 26 -16.35 -10.75 -1.68
CA LYS A 26 -17.45 -10.30 -0.81
C LYS A 26 -16.97 -10.00 0.61
N GLN A 27 -16.10 -10.85 1.15
CA GLN A 27 -15.61 -10.72 2.52
C GLN A 27 -14.71 -9.49 2.70
N ILE A 28 -13.90 -9.17 1.70
CA ILE A 28 -13.00 -7.99 1.73
C ILE A 28 -13.61 -6.76 1.05
N LYS A 29 -14.88 -6.83 0.69
CA LYS A 29 -15.62 -5.76 -0.03
C LYS A 29 -14.86 -5.24 -1.26
N TYR A 30 -14.28 -6.17 -2.04
CA TYR A 30 -13.58 -5.79 -3.27
C TYR A 30 -14.53 -5.14 -4.27
N LYS A 31 -14.15 -3.97 -4.79
CA LYS A 31 -14.90 -3.23 -5.82
C LYS A 31 -13.93 -2.77 -6.90
N GLN A 32 -14.17 -3.14 -8.15
CA GLN A 32 -13.34 -2.77 -9.30
C GLN A 32 -13.93 -1.54 -9.99
N PHE A 33 -13.71 -0.37 -9.42
CA PHE A 33 -14.17 0.89 -10.00
C PHE A 33 -13.19 1.50 -11.01
N GLY A 34 -12.00 0.92 -11.12
CA GLY A 34 -10.89 1.48 -11.86
C GLY A 34 -10.09 2.51 -11.06
N GLY A 35 -8.89 2.81 -11.56
CA GLY A 35 -8.00 3.83 -11.01
C GLY A 35 -7.74 4.94 -12.01
N ASN A 36 -7.48 6.13 -11.50
CA ASN A 36 -7.28 7.33 -12.30
C ASN A 36 -5.99 8.03 -11.87
N GLU A 37 -5.07 8.23 -12.79
CA GLU A 37 -3.96 9.16 -12.62
C GLU A 37 -4.42 10.55 -13.04
N ILE A 38 -4.39 11.50 -12.10
CA ILE A 38 -4.79 12.88 -12.29
C ILE A 38 -3.55 13.73 -12.50
N PHE A 39 -3.63 14.74 -13.35
CA PHE A 39 -2.59 15.72 -13.61
C PHE A 39 -3.07 17.10 -13.17
N LEU A 40 -2.27 17.78 -12.35
CA LEU A 40 -2.54 19.17 -11.98
C LEU A 40 -2.34 20.09 -13.20
N LYS A 41 -2.85 21.31 -13.15
CA LYS A 41 -2.76 22.26 -14.29
C LYS A 41 -1.34 22.45 -14.81
N ASP A 42 -0.36 22.42 -13.92
CA ASP A 42 1.06 22.60 -14.28
C ASP A 42 1.74 21.30 -14.74
N ASP A 43 1.03 20.16 -14.74
CA ASP A 43 1.57 18.84 -15.10
C ASP A 43 1.41 18.48 -16.59
N PHE A 44 1.23 19.46 -17.48
CA PHE A 44 0.99 19.21 -18.91
C PHE A 44 2.10 18.35 -19.56
N GLU A 45 3.37 18.64 -19.29
CA GLU A 45 4.49 17.84 -19.79
C GLU A 45 4.47 16.40 -19.25
N LYS A 46 4.08 16.22 -17.99
CA LYS A 46 3.99 14.88 -17.39
C LYS A 46 2.88 14.07 -18.04
N LEU A 47 1.73 14.68 -18.29
CA LEU A 47 0.64 14.04 -19.04
C LEU A 47 1.12 13.62 -20.43
N HIS A 48 1.71 14.56 -21.20
CA HIS A 48 2.20 14.28 -22.56
C HIS A 48 3.21 13.13 -22.57
N ASN A 49 4.20 13.15 -21.67
CA ASN A 49 5.21 12.10 -21.54
C ASN A 49 4.60 10.75 -21.14
N SER A 50 3.53 10.75 -20.34
CA SER A 50 2.82 9.54 -19.95
C SER A 50 2.01 8.96 -21.11
N LEU A 51 1.31 9.82 -21.87
CA LEU A 51 0.54 9.42 -23.04
C LEU A 51 1.43 8.80 -24.13
N ALA A 52 2.61 9.37 -24.36
CA ALA A 52 3.58 8.82 -25.31
C ALA A 52 4.04 7.39 -24.99
N LYS A 53 3.88 6.93 -23.74
CA LYS A 53 4.30 5.59 -23.29
C LYS A 53 3.13 4.60 -23.11
N ILE A 54 1.89 5.05 -23.21
CA ILE A 54 0.71 4.22 -22.90
C ILE A 54 0.66 2.96 -23.78
N ASP A 55 0.89 3.10 -25.08
CA ASP A 55 0.79 1.95 -25.99
C ASP A 55 1.92 0.94 -25.75
N ASP A 56 3.12 1.39 -25.45
CA ASP A 56 4.25 0.51 -25.14
C ASP A 56 4.03 -0.24 -23.83
N ILE A 57 3.53 0.47 -22.81
CA ILE A 57 3.18 -0.15 -21.51
C ILE A 57 2.04 -1.15 -21.68
N ASN A 58 0.98 -0.78 -22.41
CA ASN A 58 -0.13 -1.68 -22.67
C ASN A 58 0.34 -2.98 -23.37
N LYS A 59 1.16 -2.86 -24.44
CA LYS A 59 1.76 -4.04 -25.11
C LYS A 59 2.59 -4.90 -24.16
N LEU A 60 3.40 -4.26 -23.31
CA LEU A 60 4.25 -4.96 -22.36
C LEU A 60 3.45 -5.82 -21.38
N ILE A 61 2.32 -5.31 -20.87
CA ILE A 61 1.56 -5.96 -19.80
C ILE A 61 0.29 -6.66 -20.29
N GLU A 62 -0.06 -6.57 -21.58
CA GLU A 62 -1.20 -7.27 -22.16
C GLU A 62 -1.28 -8.77 -21.79
N PRO A 63 -0.16 -9.54 -21.76
CA PRO A 63 -0.20 -10.95 -21.37
C PRO A 63 -0.71 -11.21 -19.94
N LEU A 64 -0.66 -10.20 -19.06
CA LEU A 64 -1.15 -10.31 -17.68
C LEU A 64 -2.66 -10.07 -17.55
N PHE A 65 -3.24 -9.33 -18.49
CA PHE A 65 -4.63 -8.83 -18.39
C PHE A 65 -5.52 -9.30 -19.57
N ASN A 66 -4.93 -9.81 -20.64
CA ASN A 66 -5.59 -10.13 -21.91
C ASN A 66 -6.38 -8.95 -22.51
N ASP A 67 -5.94 -7.73 -22.22
CA ASP A 67 -6.59 -6.50 -22.67
C ASP A 67 -5.69 -5.27 -22.43
N LYS A 68 -6.02 -4.14 -23.07
CA LYS A 68 -5.41 -2.84 -22.78
C LYS A 68 -5.79 -2.36 -21.40
N VAL A 69 -4.79 -2.05 -20.58
CA VAL A 69 -4.94 -1.64 -19.17
C VAL A 69 -5.21 -0.15 -19.05
N PHE A 70 -4.37 0.65 -19.71
CA PHE A 70 -4.42 2.11 -19.60
C PHE A 70 -5.07 2.75 -20.80
N LYS A 71 -5.89 3.75 -20.58
CA LYS A 71 -6.47 4.59 -21.61
C LYS A 71 -6.62 6.04 -21.17
N LEU A 72 -6.60 6.96 -22.12
CA LEU A 72 -6.97 8.34 -21.89
C LEU A 72 -8.47 8.42 -21.55
N ASN A 73 -8.81 9.24 -20.60
CA ASN A 73 -10.18 9.54 -20.18
C ASN A 73 -10.31 11.02 -19.80
N LYS A 74 -11.52 11.48 -19.55
CA LYS A 74 -11.81 12.86 -19.15
C LYS A 74 -12.23 12.95 -17.69
N ASN A 75 -11.90 14.09 -17.07
CA ASN A 75 -12.33 14.44 -15.73
C ASN A 75 -13.85 14.64 -15.68
N LYS A 76 -14.57 13.65 -15.18
CA LYS A 76 -16.02 13.69 -14.94
C LYS A 76 -16.39 13.89 -13.47
N PHE A 77 -15.38 14.13 -12.63
CA PHE A 77 -15.53 14.17 -11.17
C PHE A 77 -15.61 15.60 -10.63
N ASN A 78 -15.53 16.62 -11.52
CA ASN A 78 -15.50 18.05 -11.20
C ASN A 78 -14.28 18.48 -10.38
N PHE A 79 -13.15 17.75 -10.50
CA PHE A 79 -11.90 18.19 -9.89
C PHE A 79 -11.48 19.53 -10.47
N GLN A 80 -10.99 20.42 -9.61
CA GLN A 80 -10.50 21.75 -9.99
C GLN A 80 -8.96 21.78 -9.94
N ASN A 81 -8.36 22.77 -10.61
CA ASN A 81 -6.92 22.92 -10.70
C ASN A 81 -6.19 21.67 -11.28
N THR A 82 -6.91 20.90 -12.10
CA THR A 82 -6.40 19.73 -12.85
C THR A 82 -6.54 19.98 -14.35
N LEU A 83 -5.80 19.20 -15.15
CA LEU A 83 -6.08 19.03 -16.58
C LEU A 83 -7.43 18.28 -16.73
N ASP A 84 -8.07 18.44 -17.89
CA ASP A 84 -9.33 17.73 -18.18
C ASP A 84 -9.07 16.24 -18.50
N GLU A 85 -7.87 15.94 -18.98
CA GLU A 85 -7.44 14.60 -19.29
C GLU A 85 -6.87 13.89 -18.04
N LEU A 86 -7.16 12.59 -17.96
CA LEU A 86 -6.61 11.66 -16.97
C LEU A 86 -6.30 10.31 -17.61
N ILE A 87 -5.42 9.53 -17.00
CA ILE A 87 -5.14 8.17 -17.44
C ILE A 87 -5.92 7.20 -16.55
N PHE A 88 -6.78 6.41 -17.18
CA PHE A 88 -7.64 5.44 -16.50
C PHE A 88 -7.11 4.02 -16.64
N ASN A 89 -7.06 3.30 -15.53
CA ASN A 89 -6.77 1.88 -15.42
C ASN A 89 -8.03 1.12 -15.01
N LYS A 90 -8.60 0.33 -15.92
CA LYS A 90 -9.85 -0.39 -15.65
C LYS A 90 -9.73 -1.59 -14.71
N PHE A 91 -8.53 -2.09 -14.48
CA PHE A 91 -8.27 -3.26 -13.64
C PHE A 91 -7.99 -2.91 -12.18
N GLU A 92 -7.87 -1.64 -11.87
CA GLU A 92 -7.66 -1.21 -10.50
C GLU A 92 -8.94 -1.33 -9.68
N GLY A 93 -8.80 -1.69 -8.43
CA GLY A 93 -9.91 -1.85 -7.51
C GLY A 93 -9.53 -1.42 -6.11
N GLN A 94 -10.52 -1.45 -5.22
CA GLN A 94 -10.37 -1.14 -3.81
C GLN A 94 -10.96 -2.23 -2.94
N ILE A 95 -10.47 -2.34 -1.72
CA ILE A 95 -10.96 -3.24 -0.69
C ILE A 95 -11.25 -2.47 0.59
N ASP A 96 -11.98 -3.08 1.49
CA ASP A 96 -12.04 -2.66 2.88
C ASP A 96 -10.89 -3.34 3.64
N THR A 97 -9.94 -2.54 4.12
CA THR A 97 -8.74 -3.05 4.82
C THR A 97 -9.05 -3.61 6.21
N GLY A 98 -10.08 -3.09 6.88
CA GLY A 98 -10.57 -3.62 8.15
C GLY A 98 -11.15 -5.02 7.96
N GLU A 99 -12.08 -5.19 7.02
CA GLU A 99 -12.67 -6.49 6.68
C GLU A 99 -11.61 -7.49 6.19
N MET A 100 -10.60 -7.02 5.46
CA MET A 100 -9.46 -7.85 5.05
C MET A 100 -8.70 -8.38 6.27
N MET A 101 -8.39 -7.52 7.25
CA MET A 101 -7.68 -7.93 8.46
C MET A 101 -8.50 -8.89 9.31
N ASP A 102 -9.79 -8.63 9.49
CA ASP A 102 -10.70 -9.54 10.20
C ASP A 102 -10.78 -10.92 9.52
N ALA A 103 -10.87 -10.94 8.20
CA ALA A 103 -10.87 -12.19 7.44
C ALA A 103 -9.56 -12.97 7.58
N LEU A 104 -8.40 -12.27 7.56
CA LEU A 104 -7.08 -12.89 7.79
C LEU A 104 -6.96 -13.46 9.21
N LEU A 105 -7.35 -12.70 10.24
CA LEU A 105 -7.34 -13.14 11.63
C LEU A 105 -8.22 -14.37 11.82
N ASN A 106 -9.45 -14.33 11.31
CA ASN A 106 -10.36 -15.47 11.39
C ASN A 106 -9.79 -16.72 10.70
N LYS A 107 -9.09 -16.54 9.57
CA LYS A 107 -8.43 -17.66 8.89
C LYS A 107 -7.25 -18.20 9.70
N ALA A 108 -6.45 -17.34 10.32
CA ALA A 108 -5.36 -17.75 11.21
C ALA A 108 -5.89 -18.57 12.40
N TYR A 109 -6.94 -18.10 13.08
CA TYR A 109 -7.57 -18.84 14.18
C TYR A 109 -8.11 -20.21 13.75
N LYS A 110 -8.79 -20.28 12.60
CA LYS A 110 -9.30 -21.55 12.04
C LYS A 110 -8.17 -22.52 11.64
N SER A 111 -6.97 -22.00 11.42
CA SER A 111 -5.76 -22.80 11.15
C SER A 111 -4.96 -23.12 12.41
N ASN A 112 -5.52 -22.91 13.60
CA ASN A 112 -4.87 -23.11 14.91
C ASN A 112 -3.58 -22.28 15.10
N ILE A 113 -3.44 -21.15 14.43
CA ILE A 113 -2.33 -20.23 14.61
C ILE A 113 -2.60 -19.39 15.87
N ARG A 114 -1.68 -19.44 16.83
CA ARG A 114 -1.75 -18.58 18.02
C ARG A 114 -1.29 -17.17 17.66
N ILE A 115 -2.08 -16.18 18.05
CA ILE A 115 -1.73 -14.76 17.91
C ILE A 115 -1.59 -14.20 19.31
N ILE A 116 -0.44 -13.60 19.59
CA ILE A 116 -0.12 -12.98 20.88
C ILE A 116 0.02 -11.48 20.64
N ASN A 117 -0.87 -10.72 21.22
CA ASN A 117 -0.88 -9.26 21.15
C ASN A 117 -0.13 -8.64 22.34
N ASN A 118 0.26 -7.37 22.22
CA ASN A 118 0.97 -6.59 23.24
C ASN A 118 2.33 -7.19 23.66
N VAL A 119 2.95 -7.95 22.75
CA VAL A 119 4.28 -8.52 22.94
C VAL A 119 5.21 -7.96 21.88
N SER A 120 6.25 -7.26 22.30
CA SER A 120 7.29 -6.73 21.42
C SER A 120 8.50 -7.66 21.42
N VAL A 121 8.92 -8.07 20.23
CA VAL A 121 10.18 -8.80 20.05
C VAL A 121 11.33 -7.79 20.09
N GLU A 122 12.29 -8.01 20.98
CA GLU A 122 13.45 -7.12 21.17
C GLU A 122 14.70 -7.66 20.48
N SER A 123 14.90 -8.98 20.51
CA SER A 123 16.02 -9.63 19.87
C SER A 123 15.74 -11.10 19.61
N TYR A 124 16.60 -11.73 18.81
CA TYR A 124 16.63 -13.18 18.64
C TYR A 124 18.06 -13.70 18.56
N GLU A 125 18.24 -14.98 18.86
CA GLU A 125 19.50 -15.70 18.73
C GLU A 125 19.25 -17.07 18.09
N ASP A 126 19.88 -17.34 16.95
CA ASP A 126 19.89 -18.68 16.34
C ASP A 126 21.00 -19.52 16.98
N ILE A 127 20.62 -20.40 17.88
CA ILE A 127 21.56 -21.25 18.64
C ILE A 127 21.84 -22.62 17.98
N GLY A 128 21.44 -22.76 16.71
CA GLY A 128 21.63 -23.97 15.91
C GLY A 128 20.46 -24.95 16.03
N PRO A 129 20.22 -25.62 17.18
CA PRO A 129 19.06 -26.51 17.34
C PRO A 129 17.71 -25.81 17.35
N SER A 130 17.69 -24.54 17.76
CA SER A 130 16.49 -23.71 17.86
C SER A 130 16.82 -22.23 17.77
N VAL A 131 15.79 -21.41 17.74
CA VAL A 131 15.91 -19.94 17.83
C VAL A 131 15.30 -19.48 19.15
N LYS A 132 16.08 -18.71 19.91
CA LYS A 132 15.64 -18.03 21.11
C LYS A 132 15.15 -16.64 20.73
N VAL A 133 13.90 -16.31 21.05
CA VAL A 133 13.28 -15.02 20.77
C VAL A 133 12.99 -14.31 22.10
N ASN A 134 13.64 -13.19 22.32
CA ASN A 134 13.46 -12.38 23.53
C ASN A 134 12.40 -11.31 23.27
N THR A 135 11.45 -11.22 24.18
CA THR A 135 10.38 -10.22 24.13
C THR A 135 10.41 -9.34 25.39
N ASN A 136 9.66 -8.28 25.38
CA ASN A 136 9.50 -7.40 26.54
C ASN A 136 8.79 -8.08 27.75
N GLN A 137 8.29 -9.31 27.61
CA GLN A 137 7.54 -9.99 28.68
C GLN A 137 8.11 -11.40 29.01
N PHE A 138 8.57 -12.15 28.01
CA PHE A 138 9.06 -13.51 28.18
C PHE A 138 9.98 -13.89 27.02
N THR A 139 10.59 -15.05 27.12
CA THR A 139 11.41 -15.65 26.05
C THR A 139 10.69 -16.85 25.45
N ILE A 140 10.72 -16.96 24.12
CA ILE A 140 10.17 -18.10 23.36
C ILE A 140 11.32 -18.87 22.72
N SER A 141 11.25 -20.19 22.72
CA SER A 141 12.08 -21.05 21.89
C SER A 141 11.25 -21.64 20.75
N CYS A 142 11.77 -21.60 19.54
CA CYS A 142 11.11 -22.16 18.36
C CYS A 142 12.12 -22.82 17.41
N ASN A 143 11.66 -23.71 16.54
CA ASN A 143 12.51 -24.36 15.54
C ASN A 143 12.85 -23.43 14.38
N LYS A 144 11.92 -22.57 13.97
CA LYS A 144 12.07 -21.63 12.86
C LYS A 144 11.45 -20.29 13.24
N LEU A 145 12.10 -19.20 12.85
CA LEU A 145 11.62 -17.83 13.03
C LEU A 145 11.44 -17.15 11.68
N PHE A 146 10.24 -16.57 11.47
CA PHE A 146 9.94 -15.73 10.32
C PHE A 146 9.72 -14.28 10.77
N ILE A 147 10.54 -13.37 10.26
CA ILE A 147 10.47 -11.94 10.56
C ILE A 147 9.69 -11.25 9.44
N ALA A 148 8.48 -10.79 9.75
CA ALA A 148 7.58 -10.11 8.83
C ALA A 148 7.16 -8.72 9.34
N THR A 149 8.01 -8.07 10.11
CA THR A 149 7.74 -6.81 10.82
C THR A 149 7.82 -5.56 9.94
N ASN A 150 8.12 -5.73 8.64
CA ASN A 150 8.15 -4.69 7.61
C ASN A 150 8.87 -3.40 8.05
N GLY A 151 8.18 -2.28 8.26
CA GLY A 151 8.77 -1.00 8.67
C GLY A 151 9.39 -1.00 10.07
N PHE A 152 9.12 -2.03 10.89
CA PHE A 152 9.67 -2.18 12.24
C PHE A 152 10.84 -3.18 12.29
N SER A 153 11.38 -3.57 11.15
CA SER A 153 12.45 -4.59 11.10
C SER A 153 13.85 -4.05 11.33
N GLU A 154 14.07 -2.75 11.24
CA GLU A 154 15.39 -2.10 11.29
C GLU A 154 16.22 -2.49 12.53
N SER A 155 15.59 -2.57 13.70
CA SER A 155 16.26 -2.95 14.96
C SER A 155 16.48 -4.45 15.12
N ILE A 156 15.88 -5.30 14.28
CA ILE A 156 15.86 -6.75 14.44
C ILE A 156 16.74 -7.46 13.41
N ILE A 157 16.84 -6.90 12.19
CA ILE A 157 17.61 -7.50 11.10
C ILE A 157 18.65 -6.52 10.54
N GLN A 158 19.74 -7.07 9.97
CA GLN A 158 20.81 -6.25 9.36
C GLN A 158 20.50 -5.79 7.93
N GLU A 159 19.25 -5.97 7.45
CA GLU A 159 18.84 -5.55 6.13
C GLU A 159 18.40 -4.08 6.11
N LYS A 160 18.73 -3.40 5.01
CA LYS A 160 18.38 -1.99 4.86
C LYS A 160 16.88 -1.82 4.56
N VAL A 161 16.10 -1.68 5.62
CA VAL A 161 14.68 -1.31 5.60
C VAL A 161 14.53 0.01 6.33
N VAL A 162 14.13 1.05 5.63
CA VAL A 162 13.91 2.37 6.24
C VAL A 162 12.45 2.48 6.64
N PRO A 163 12.13 2.75 7.90
CA PRO A 163 10.77 3.04 8.30
C PRO A 163 10.31 4.37 7.70
N ALA A 164 9.11 4.39 7.15
CA ALA A 164 8.55 5.55 6.50
C ALA A 164 7.09 5.74 6.89
N ARG A 165 6.82 6.84 7.58
CA ARG A 165 5.47 7.18 7.99
C ARG A 165 4.67 7.69 6.79
N ALA A 166 3.47 7.15 6.60
CA ALA A 166 2.47 7.60 5.64
C ALA A 166 1.24 8.10 6.41
N GLN A 167 0.84 9.33 6.13
CA GLN A 167 -0.28 9.98 6.81
C GLN A 167 -1.51 10.01 5.92
N VAL A 168 -2.67 9.91 6.55
CA VAL A 168 -3.97 9.97 5.88
C VAL A 168 -4.97 10.75 6.73
N LEU A 169 -6.03 11.20 6.06
CA LEU A 169 -7.24 11.71 6.67
C LEU A 169 -8.47 11.10 5.99
N ILE A 170 -9.60 11.10 6.69
CA ILE A 170 -10.90 10.71 6.14
C ILE A 170 -11.95 11.76 6.51
N THR A 171 -12.84 12.05 5.55
CA THR A 171 -13.96 12.96 5.80
C THR A 171 -15.11 12.27 6.53
N LYS A 172 -15.98 13.03 7.17
CA LYS A 172 -17.34 12.58 7.49
C LYS A 172 -18.11 12.25 6.19
N PRO A 173 -19.25 11.56 6.28
CA PRO A 173 -20.11 11.31 5.11
C PRO A 173 -20.47 12.57 4.37
N ILE A 174 -20.33 12.54 3.05
CA ILE A 174 -20.61 13.67 2.14
C ILE A 174 -21.87 13.35 1.34
N LYS A 175 -22.89 14.16 1.50
CA LYS A 175 -24.15 13.96 0.78
C LYS A 175 -23.96 14.04 -0.73
N ASN A 176 -24.44 13.02 -1.45
CA ASN A 176 -24.37 12.92 -2.91
C ASN A 176 -22.92 12.94 -3.46
N LEU A 177 -21.98 12.33 -2.76
CA LEU A 177 -20.59 12.19 -3.22
C LEU A 177 -20.52 11.54 -4.61
N LYS A 178 -19.94 12.26 -5.58
CA LYS A 178 -19.80 11.78 -6.98
C LYS A 178 -18.43 11.17 -7.26
N VAL A 179 -17.49 11.33 -6.35
CA VAL A 179 -16.13 10.80 -6.49
C VAL A 179 -16.14 9.33 -6.12
N ILE A 180 -16.07 8.45 -7.12
CA ILE A 180 -16.08 6.99 -6.94
C ILE A 180 -14.89 6.40 -7.69
N GLY A 181 -14.11 5.57 -7.00
CA GLY A 181 -12.91 4.90 -7.51
C GLY A 181 -11.65 5.28 -6.77
N THR A 182 -10.51 4.91 -7.33
CA THR A 182 -9.19 5.21 -6.78
C THR A 182 -8.50 6.25 -7.67
N PHE A 183 -7.77 7.12 -7.03
CA PHE A 183 -7.14 8.26 -7.68
C PHE A 183 -5.75 8.48 -7.11
N HIS A 184 -4.80 8.83 -7.97
CA HIS A 184 -3.47 9.29 -7.57
C HIS A 184 -3.01 10.41 -8.47
N PHE A 185 -2.06 11.17 -7.98
CA PHE A 185 -1.43 12.27 -8.69
C PHE A 185 -0.04 12.58 -8.13
N GLN A 186 0.71 13.42 -8.82
CA GLN A 186 2.10 13.72 -8.50
C GLN A 186 2.94 12.44 -8.33
N GLN A 187 2.87 11.54 -9.34
CA GLN A 187 3.64 10.29 -9.36
C GLN A 187 3.32 9.33 -8.20
N GLY A 188 2.08 9.39 -7.67
CA GLY A 188 1.63 8.56 -6.56
C GLY A 188 2.02 9.07 -5.18
N TYR A 189 2.59 10.28 -5.07
CA TYR A 189 2.82 10.90 -3.75
C TYR A 189 1.53 11.26 -3.03
N TYR A 190 0.43 11.44 -3.76
CA TYR A 190 -0.91 11.62 -3.21
C TYR A 190 -1.84 10.60 -3.81
N TYR A 191 -2.72 10.07 -2.98
CA TYR A 191 -3.71 9.09 -3.37
C TYR A 191 -4.99 9.29 -2.58
N PHE A 192 -6.13 9.10 -3.22
CA PHE A 192 -7.42 9.14 -2.56
C PHE A 192 -8.40 8.16 -3.19
N ARG A 193 -9.44 7.86 -2.44
CA ARG A 193 -10.55 7.04 -2.88
C ARG A 193 -11.81 7.37 -2.10
N ASN A 194 -12.95 6.94 -2.60
CA ASN A 194 -14.13 6.90 -1.76
C ASN A 194 -14.12 5.66 -0.84
N ILE A 195 -14.67 5.84 0.35
CA ILE A 195 -15.13 4.75 1.23
C ILE A 195 -16.59 5.04 1.47
N ASP A 196 -17.46 4.32 0.77
CA ASP A 196 -18.88 4.62 0.64
C ASP A 196 -19.10 6.10 0.24
N ASP A 197 -19.65 6.94 1.11
CA ASP A 197 -19.90 8.38 0.92
C ASP A 197 -18.82 9.30 1.53
N ARG A 198 -17.64 8.79 1.82
CA ARG A 198 -16.50 9.50 2.42
C ARG A 198 -15.31 9.57 1.46
N ILE A 199 -14.43 10.53 1.63
CA ILE A 199 -13.12 10.56 0.96
C ILE A 199 -12.02 10.24 1.96
N LEU A 200 -11.26 9.19 1.66
CA LEU A 200 -9.96 8.91 2.27
C LEU A 200 -8.88 9.51 1.37
N LEU A 201 -8.05 10.38 1.92
CA LEU A 201 -6.92 11.01 1.22
C LEU A 201 -5.64 10.80 2.01
N GLY A 202 -4.58 10.40 1.35
CA GLY A 202 -3.26 10.24 1.96
C GLY A 202 -2.12 10.65 1.05
N GLY A 203 -0.92 10.69 1.63
CA GLY A 203 0.30 11.06 0.90
C GLY A 203 1.06 12.22 1.51
N GLY A 204 1.77 12.96 0.66
CA GLY A 204 2.51 14.17 1.05
C GLY A 204 3.86 13.93 1.73
N ARG A 205 4.30 12.67 1.87
CA ARG A 205 5.60 12.36 2.49
C ARG A 205 6.78 13.09 1.81
N ASN A 206 6.67 13.39 0.53
CA ASN A 206 7.68 14.15 -0.23
C ASN A 206 7.86 15.60 0.24
N LEU A 207 6.99 16.13 1.07
CA LEU A 207 7.13 17.47 1.66
C LEU A 207 8.22 17.51 2.72
N ASP A 208 8.41 16.41 3.46
CA ASP A 208 9.45 16.29 4.47
C ASP A 208 9.87 14.83 4.67
N PHE A 209 10.76 14.35 3.80
CA PHE A 209 11.29 12.99 3.94
C PHE A 209 12.06 12.77 5.23
N HIS A 210 12.68 13.82 5.77
CA HIS A 210 13.50 13.69 6.98
C HIS A 210 12.61 13.37 8.20
N ILE A 211 11.57 14.13 8.40
CA ILE A 211 10.61 13.93 9.52
C ILE A 211 9.79 12.64 9.32
N GLU A 212 9.45 12.31 8.07
CA GLU A 212 8.63 11.13 7.76
C GLU A 212 9.44 9.81 7.67
N ASN A 213 10.78 9.83 7.77
CA ASN A 213 11.61 8.65 7.97
C ASN A 213 11.66 8.27 9.45
N THR A 214 10.59 7.68 9.94
CA THR A 214 10.42 7.33 11.36
C THR A 214 9.54 6.09 11.52
N ASN A 215 9.77 5.35 12.61
CA ASN A 215 8.90 4.26 13.06
C ASN A 215 7.85 4.72 14.09
N GLN A 216 7.77 6.03 14.39
CA GLN A 216 6.81 6.59 15.30
C GLN A 216 5.51 6.94 14.58
N PHE A 217 4.38 6.50 15.14
CA PHE A 217 3.06 6.93 14.69
C PHE A 217 2.83 8.41 15.01
N GLY A 218 1.89 9.01 14.35
CA GLY A 218 1.49 10.40 14.54
C GLY A 218 1.26 11.12 13.21
N VAL A 219 0.81 12.35 13.31
CA VAL A 219 0.57 13.23 12.16
C VAL A 219 1.34 14.54 12.35
N THR A 220 1.63 15.23 11.25
CA THR A 220 2.32 16.52 11.23
C THR A 220 1.47 17.57 10.55
N ASP A 221 1.52 18.80 11.03
CA ASP A 221 0.75 19.92 10.45
C ASP A 221 1.10 20.15 8.99
N THR A 222 2.39 20.02 8.62
CA THR A 222 2.84 20.17 7.23
C THR A 222 2.09 19.25 6.28
N ILE A 223 1.99 17.96 6.63
CA ILE A 223 1.29 16.98 5.79
C ILE A 223 -0.22 17.20 5.85
N GLN A 224 -0.79 17.34 7.04
CA GLN A 224 -2.23 17.43 7.22
C GLN A 224 -2.81 18.69 6.56
N SER A 225 -2.17 19.84 6.73
CA SER A 225 -2.60 21.09 6.07
C SER A 225 -2.57 20.97 4.53
N LYS A 226 -1.56 20.28 3.99
CA LYS A 226 -1.50 20.03 2.54
C LYS A 226 -2.62 19.10 2.06
N LEU A 227 -2.93 18.05 2.81
CA LEU A 227 -4.04 17.15 2.48
C LEU A 227 -5.38 17.90 2.52
N GLU A 228 -5.62 18.73 3.50
CA GLU A 228 -6.83 19.59 3.56
C GLU A 228 -6.90 20.57 2.42
N GLN A 229 -5.79 21.23 2.10
CA GLN A 229 -5.71 22.11 0.93
C GLN A 229 -6.11 21.37 -0.35
N LEU A 230 -5.61 20.14 -0.55
CA LEU A 230 -5.95 19.33 -1.73
C LEU A 230 -7.42 18.92 -1.76
N LEU A 231 -8.04 18.65 -0.60
CA LEU A 231 -9.49 18.44 -0.55
C LEU A 231 -10.24 19.68 -1.02
N THR A 232 -9.90 20.85 -0.50
CA THR A 232 -10.57 22.11 -0.76
C THR A 232 -10.36 22.59 -2.20
N ASP A 233 -9.11 22.56 -2.67
CA ASP A 233 -8.75 23.22 -3.93
C ASP A 233 -8.90 22.30 -5.15
N VAL A 234 -8.85 20.97 -4.94
CA VAL A 234 -8.77 20.01 -6.06
C VAL A 234 -9.93 19.01 -6.03
N ILE A 235 -10.12 18.30 -4.92
CA ILE A 235 -10.97 17.09 -4.89
C ILE A 235 -12.45 17.45 -4.66
N LEU A 236 -12.73 18.35 -3.72
CA LEU A 236 -14.06 18.73 -3.25
C LEU A 236 -14.29 20.25 -3.25
N PRO A 237 -13.93 20.99 -4.31
CA PRO A 237 -13.87 22.46 -4.29
C PRO A 237 -15.21 23.17 -4.06
N GLN A 238 -16.33 22.48 -4.24
CA GLN A 238 -17.68 23.02 -4.09
C GLN A 238 -18.49 22.28 -3.02
N SER A 239 -17.83 21.46 -2.22
CA SER A 239 -18.51 20.63 -1.22
C SER A 239 -18.12 21.07 0.18
N ASN A 240 -19.11 21.21 1.06
CA ASN A 240 -18.84 21.29 2.47
C ASN A 240 -18.48 19.91 3.00
N PHE A 241 -17.33 19.80 3.64
CA PHE A 241 -16.88 18.57 4.28
C PHE A 241 -16.27 18.87 5.64
N GLU A 242 -16.26 17.87 6.49
CA GLU A 242 -15.57 17.88 7.76
C GLU A 242 -14.62 16.69 7.82
N ILE A 243 -13.45 16.87 8.43
CA ILE A 243 -12.53 15.75 8.70
C ILE A 243 -13.02 15.01 9.94
N GLU A 244 -13.17 13.70 9.81
CA GLU A 244 -13.57 12.84 10.92
C GLU A 244 -12.37 12.29 11.68
N GLN A 245 -11.35 11.82 10.95
CA GLN A 245 -10.20 11.19 11.56
C GLN A 245 -8.93 11.41 10.74
N ARG A 246 -7.80 11.41 11.44
CA ARG A 246 -6.44 11.47 10.90
C ARG A 246 -5.61 10.37 11.56
N TRP A 247 -4.78 9.69 10.79
CA TRP A 247 -3.86 8.69 11.33
C TRP A 247 -2.66 8.48 10.42
N SER A 248 -1.75 7.63 10.86
CA SER A 248 -0.60 7.24 10.05
C SER A 248 -0.35 5.73 10.12
N GLY A 249 0.41 5.23 9.17
CA GLY A 249 0.97 3.89 9.14
C GLY A 249 2.46 3.94 8.84
N ILE A 250 3.19 2.88 9.23
CA ILE A 250 4.63 2.79 8.99
C ILE A 250 4.90 1.79 7.88
N MET A 251 5.47 2.26 6.79
CA MET A 251 5.91 1.44 5.66
C MET A 251 7.38 1.02 5.86
N GLY A 252 7.76 -0.13 5.34
CA GLY A 252 9.16 -0.50 5.16
C GLY A 252 9.59 -0.20 3.74
N ILE A 253 10.47 0.76 3.54
CA ILE A 253 10.96 1.18 2.23
C ILE A 253 12.47 0.98 2.08
N GLY A 254 12.99 1.18 0.88
CA GLY A 254 14.41 1.13 0.56
C GLY A 254 14.72 1.79 -0.77
N ASN A 255 15.98 1.77 -1.18
CA ASN A 255 16.44 2.38 -2.43
C ASN A 255 15.87 1.68 -3.69
N LYS A 256 15.45 0.42 -3.55
CA LYS A 256 14.81 -0.35 -4.63
C LYS A 256 13.36 -0.64 -4.26
N LYS A 257 12.48 -0.67 -5.24
CA LYS A 257 11.05 -1.04 -5.08
C LYS A 257 10.84 -2.57 -4.97
N THR A 258 11.87 -3.32 -4.60
CA THR A 258 11.82 -4.78 -4.45
C THR A 258 11.72 -5.15 -2.98
N THR A 259 10.97 -6.19 -2.69
CA THR A 259 10.89 -6.83 -1.37
C THR A 259 12.18 -7.54 -1.02
N ILE A 260 12.38 -7.84 0.25
CA ILE A 260 13.43 -8.73 0.75
C ILE A 260 12.75 -9.98 1.27
N THR A 261 12.97 -11.11 0.60
CA THR A 261 12.50 -12.43 1.03
C THR A 261 13.70 -13.36 0.98
N LYS A 262 14.23 -13.72 2.14
CA LYS A 262 15.43 -14.56 2.22
C LYS A 262 15.63 -15.24 3.58
N GLN A 263 16.52 -16.22 3.60
CA GLN A 263 17.08 -16.80 4.81
C GLN A 263 18.16 -15.88 5.38
N LEU A 264 18.14 -15.63 6.70
CA LEU A 264 19.12 -14.80 7.42
C LEU A 264 20.16 -15.64 8.14
N SER A 265 19.73 -16.79 8.69
CA SER A 265 20.60 -17.81 9.31
C SER A 265 19.94 -19.18 9.15
N ASN A 266 20.52 -20.24 9.74
CA ASN A 266 20.01 -21.61 9.56
C ASN A 266 18.52 -21.78 9.86
N ASN A 267 17.98 -21.02 10.82
CA ASN A 267 16.61 -21.15 11.27
C ASN A 267 15.80 -19.83 11.19
N VAL A 268 16.39 -18.77 10.66
CA VAL A 268 15.75 -17.44 10.63
C VAL A 268 15.57 -16.95 9.21
N TYR A 269 14.38 -16.48 8.90
CA TYR A 269 13.95 -16.02 7.59
C TYR A 269 13.29 -14.66 7.71
N CYS A 270 13.32 -13.86 6.65
CA CYS A 270 12.57 -12.58 6.63
C CYS A 270 11.80 -12.36 5.34
N GLY A 271 10.64 -11.69 5.49
CA GLY A 271 9.82 -11.17 4.39
C GLY A 271 9.41 -9.73 4.70
N VAL A 272 10.18 -8.76 4.23
CA VAL A 272 10.06 -7.33 4.59
C VAL A 272 10.25 -6.40 3.40
N ARG A 273 10.16 -5.10 3.60
CA ARG A 273 10.30 -4.04 2.60
C ARG A 273 9.22 -4.10 1.52
N LEU A 274 7.96 -4.17 1.96
CA LEU A 274 6.79 -4.21 1.07
C LEU A 274 6.48 -2.84 0.44
N GLY A 275 7.12 -1.77 0.89
CA GLY A 275 6.80 -0.40 0.45
C GLY A 275 5.35 -0.04 0.75
N GLY A 276 4.72 0.73 -0.13
CA GLY A 276 3.28 1.04 -0.07
C GLY A 276 2.38 0.00 -0.72
N MET A 277 2.90 -1.21 -1.06
CA MET A 277 2.18 -2.21 -1.87
C MET A 277 1.78 -3.47 -1.08
N GLY A 278 1.82 -3.43 0.24
CA GLY A 278 1.61 -4.61 1.11
C GLY A 278 0.31 -5.37 0.84
N VAL A 279 -0.79 -4.69 0.57
CA VAL A 279 -2.09 -5.32 0.22
C VAL A 279 -1.97 -6.16 -1.06
N ALA A 280 -1.33 -5.61 -2.08
CA ALA A 280 -1.23 -6.29 -3.38
C ALA A 280 -0.21 -7.45 -3.39
N ILE A 281 0.87 -7.37 -2.60
CA ILE A 281 1.97 -8.34 -2.69
C ILE A 281 2.17 -9.21 -1.44
N GLY A 282 1.56 -8.87 -0.30
CA GLY A 282 1.81 -9.53 0.98
C GLY A 282 1.54 -11.04 0.96
N THR A 283 0.50 -11.48 0.26
CA THR A 283 0.20 -12.92 0.12
C THR A 283 1.23 -13.68 -0.69
N ASN A 284 1.85 -13.04 -1.70
CA ASN A 284 2.96 -13.64 -2.43
C ASN A 284 4.21 -13.75 -1.55
N ILE A 285 4.55 -12.66 -0.84
CA ILE A 285 5.70 -12.65 0.07
C ILE A 285 5.54 -13.70 1.17
N GLY A 286 4.34 -13.84 1.75
CA GLY A 286 4.06 -14.89 2.72
C GLY A 286 4.26 -16.30 2.14
N SER A 287 3.85 -16.52 0.87
CA SER A 287 4.07 -17.78 0.17
C SER A 287 5.54 -18.02 -0.18
N GLU A 288 6.24 -17.01 -0.69
CA GLU A 288 7.68 -17.07 -0.96
C GLU A 288 8.45 -17.42 0.33
N LEU A 289 8.11 -16.75 1.43
CA LEU A 289 8.72 -16.96 2.73
C LEU A 289 8.50 -18.39 3.26
N ALA A 290 7.28 -18.92 3.12
CA ALA A 290 6.95 -20.27 3.53
C ALA A 290 7.68 -21.35 2.69
N ASN A 291 8.04 -21.06 1.45
CA ASN A 291 8.76 -21.97 0.56
C ASN A 291 10.28 -21.99 0.78
N LEU A 292 10.80 -21.19 1.72
CA LEU A 292 12.24 -21.21 2.08
C LEU A 292 12.61 -22.33 3.06
N ILE A 293 11.63 -23.08 3.57
CA ILE A 293 11.82 -24.19 4.52
C ILE A 293 11.49 -25.53 3.90
#